data_4698480953d115741eb744d25b5aa94a
#
_entry.id   4698480953d115741eb744d25b5aa94a
#
_cell.length_a   1.000
_cell.length_b   1.000
_cell.length_c   1.000
_cell.angle_alpha   90.00
_cell.angle_beta   90.00
_cell.angle_gamma   90.00
#
_symmetry.space_group_name_H-M   'P 1'
#
loop_
_entity.id
_entity.type
_entity.pdbx_description
1 polymer ?
#
loop_
_entity_poly.entity_id
_entity_poly.type
_entity_poly.pdbx_seq_one_letter_code
_entity_poly.pdbx_strand_id
1 'polypeptide(L)'
;MSIEQQPSLPPVLRPANPPRRELSELASRFARSVRGDTDGVALSGITLATADLRPGEAFVAIQGVNRHGADFAVAAAEKGAVAVITDEPGAAIAEAAGLPILVVDDPRAVLGDLSAWVYGTGADDPLPLLFATTGTNGKTSVSHLLEGILDQIGVVTGLSSTAERHIAGEVIVSRLTTPEASEMHALLALMREREVEAVAVEVSAQALSRHRVDGIRFDVAGFTNLSHDHLDDYADMEEYFEAKLPLFRPDRAKRGVICLDSPSGAVVVERAEIPVVTVGTPSIAADPEAADAADWVVVIDDERAAGTTFTMTGPAGSLTTTVPVIGPHMAANAALAIVMLLEGGYDWQRIVDALARDEGIRAYLPGRTQLVSGEHGPAVFVDFGHSPDAFEKTLAAVRRVTPGKVLMLFGADGDRDASKRFDMARTAVEGSDILVVTDHHPRFEDPASIRATLIEGARTARPDAEIHEASPPENAIVTAVGLVGDGDAILWAGPGHQDYRDIRGVRTPYSARELARRALRAAGWPVPEPRWPVPYPDED
;
A
#
# COMPACT_ATOMS: atom_id res chain seq x y z
N MET A 1 16.37 30.06 -17.55
CA MET A 1 16.15 28.73 -16.98
C MET A 1 15.06 28.87 -15.96
N SER A 2 13.84 28.53 -16.34
CA SER A 2 12.68 28.48 -15.45
C SER A 2 12.95 27.39 -14.42
N ILE A 3 12.79 27.69 -13.15
CA ILE A 3 12.79 26.69 -12.08
C ILE A 3 11.51 25.88 -12.32
N GLU A 4 11.64 24.69 -12.94
CA GLU A 4 10.57 23.72 -13.01
C GLU A 4 10.12 23.44 -11.57
N GLN A 5 8.87 23.76 -11.29
CA GLN A 5 8.27 23.50 -9.98
C GLN A 5 8.35 22.00 -9.73
N GLN A 6 9.06 21.61 -8.67
CA GLN A 6 8.98 20.23 -8.15
C GLN A 6 7.52 19.90 -7.96
N PRO A 7 7.03 18.72 -8.40
CA PRO A 7 5.67 18.31 -8.10
C PRO A 7 5.49 18.36 -6.59
N SER A 8 4.61 19.23 -6.12
CA SER A 8 4.30 19.36 -4.70
C SER A 8 3.77 18.04 -4.17
N LEU A 9 4.19 17.65 -2.97
CA LEU A 9 3.58 16.49 -2.31
C LEU A 9 2.05 16.70 -2.27
N PRO A 10 1.24 15.64 -2.50
CA PRO A 10 -0.21 15.74 -2.39
C PRO A 10 -0.57 16.39 -1.04
N PRO A 11 -1.59 17.24 -0.95
CA PRO A 11 -1.96 17.90 0.29
C PRO A 11 -2.42 16.87 1.32
N VAL A 12 -2.15 17.13 2.59
CA VAL A 12 -2.76 16.37 3.68
C VAL A 12 -4.24 16.69 3.74
N LEU A 13 -5.07 15.65 3.75
CA LEU A 13 -6.52 15.76 3.80
C LEU A 13 -6.97 16.13 5.21
N ARG A 14 -7.96 17.00 5.32
CA ARG A 14 -8.59 17.42 6.56
C ARG A 14 -10.10 17.47 6.39
N PRO A 15 -10.89 17.16 7.44
CA PRO A 15 -12.32 17.43 7.43
C PRO A 15 -12.58 18.92 7.19
N ALA A 16 -13.67 19.24 6.49
CA ALA A 16 -14.09 20.63 6.27
C ALA A 16 -14.65 21.28 7.56
N ASN A 17 -15.26 20.46 8.40
CA ASN A 17 -15.89 20.86 9.66
C ASN A 17 -15.32 20.05 10.84
N PRO A 18 -14.03 20.22 11.18
CA PRO A 18 -13.43 19.49 12.29
C PRO A 18 -14.12 19.85 13.62
N PRO A 19 -14.24 18.92 14.55
CA PRO A 19 -14.71 19.23 15.89
C PRO A 19 -13.82 20.31 16.51
N ARG A 20 -14.43 21.34 17.11
CA ARG A 20 -13.70 22.34 17.88
C ARG A 20 -13.46 21.82 19.28
N ARG A 21 -12.20 21.68 19.67
CA ARG A 21 -11.78 21.13 20.96
C ARG A 21 -11.08 22.17 21.80
N GLU A 22 -11.37 22.22 23.10
CA GLU A 22 -10.68 23.12 24.03
C GLU A 22 -9.30 22.52 24.42
N LEU A 23 -8.26 23.36 24.35
CA LEU A 23 -6.90 22.94 24.69
C LEU A 23 -6.76 22.51 26.15
N SER A 24 -7.50 23.16 27.06
CA SER A 24 -7.53 22.78 28.48
C SER A 24 -8.10 21.39 28.72
N GLU A 25 -9.09 20.95 27.92
CA GLU A 25 -9.61 19.57 28.00
C GLU A 25 -8.58 18.56 27.48
N LEU A 26 -7.91 18.86 26.38
CA LEU A 26 -6.83 18.02 25.86
C LEU A 26 -5.68 17.92 26.88
N ALA A 27 -5.28 19.05 27.48
CA ALA A 27 -4.28 19.09 28.52
C ALA A 27 -4.65 18.20 29.73
N SER A 28 -5.88 18.31 30.19
CA SER A 28 -6.42 17.49 31.30
C SER A 28 -6.38 16.00 31.03
N ARG A 29 -6.55 15.58 29.77
CA ARG A 29 -6.59 14.16 29.38
C ARG A 29 -5.20 13.54 29.18
N PHE A 30 -4.30 14.28 28.55
CA PHE A 30 -3.08 13.70 27.98
C PHE A 30 -1.80 14.31 28.53
N ALA A 31 -1.82 15.57 29.03
CA ALA A 31 -0.62 16.23 29.45
C ALA A 31 -0.19 15.82 30.88
N ARG A 32 1.09 15.56 31.06
CA ARG A 32 1.71 15.41 32.38
C ARG A 32 1.89 16.76 33.08
N SER A 33 2.22 17.78 32.30
CA SER A 33 2.33 19.17 32.74
C SER A 33 2.05 20.13 31.59
N VAL A 34 1.75 21.38 31.95
CA VAL A 34 1.43 22.44 30.99
C VAL A 34 2.33 23.65 31.28
N ARG A 35 2.85 24.26 30.23
CA ARG A 35 3.57 25.55 30.27
C ARG A 35 2.78 26.57 29.47
N GLY A 36 2.47 27.69 30.07
CA GLY A 36 1.61 28.73 29.47
C GLY A 36 0.12 28.55 29.77
N ASP A 37 -0.71 29.42 29.20
CA ASP A 37 -2.16 29.47 29.43
C ASP A 37 -2.90 28.70 28.34
N THR A 38 -3.79 27.80 28.73
CA THR A 38 -4.61 26.98 27.82
C THR A 38 -6.07 27.44 27.77
N ASP A 39 -6.48 28.41 28.61
CA ASP A 39 -7.88 28.81 28.75
C ASP A 39 -8.34 29.60 27.51
N GLY A 40 -9.49 29.21 26.97
CA GLY A 40 -10.07 29.82 25.78
C GLY A 40 -9.31 29.54 24.48
N VAL A 41 -8.30 28.67 24.50
CA VAL A 41 -7.60 28.20 23.29
C VAL A 41 -8.32 26.99 22.75
N ALA A 42 -8.87 27.12 21.55
CA ALA A 42 -9.50 26.01 20.85
C ALA A 42 -8.65 25.56 19.66
N LEU A 43 -8.60 24.24 19.43
CA LEU A 43 -7.91 23.64 18.28
C LEU A 43 -8.90 22.94 17.34
N SER A 44 -8.56 22.95 16.05
CA SER A 44 -9.33 22.34 14.97
C SER A 44 -8.63 21.14 14.32
N GLY A 45 -7.43 20.81 14.77
CA GLY A 45 -6.65 19.71 14.23
C GLY A 45 -5.30 19.56 14.90
N ILE A 46 -4.53 18.59 14.41
CA ILE A 46 -3.22 18.23 14.95
C ILE A 46 -2.30 17.77 13.81
N THR A 47 -1.04 18.16 13.82
CA THR A 47 -0.08 17.81 12.79
C THR A 47 1.34 17.58 13.33
N LEU A 48 2.11 16.73 12.66
CA LEU A 48 3.54 16.49 12.91
C LEU A 48 4.45 17.36 12.04
N ALA A 49 3.93 17.91 10.94
CA ALA A 49 4.72 18.58 9.94
C ALA A 49 4.33 20.06 9.80
N THR A 50 5.28 20.96 10.00
CA THR A 50 5.06 22.40 9.79
C THR A 50 4.69 22.72 8.34
N ALA A 51 5.10 21.88 7.37
CA ALA A 51 4.73 22.06 5.97
C ALA A 51 3.21 21.93 5.75
N ASP A 52 2.56 21.04 6.50
CA ASP A 52 1.13 20.70 6.39
C ASP A 52 0.24 21.42 7.42
N LEU A 53 0.84 22.20 8.31
CA LEU A 53 0.14 22.90 9.38
C LEU A 53 -0.84 23.94 8.85
N ARG A 54 -2.06 23.93 9.37
CA ARG A 54 -3.11 24.92 9.13
C ARG A 54 -3.33 25.78 10.38
N PRO A 55 -3.69 27.07 10.23
CA PRO A 55 -4.02 27.93 11.37
C PRO A 55 -5.10 27.30 12.24
N GLY A 56 -4.88 27.29 13.56
CA GLY A 56 -5.78 26.70 14.54
C GLY A 56 -5.46 25.23 14.88
N GLU A 57 -4.47 24.60 14.25
CA GLU A 57 -4.00 23.25 14.63
C GLU A 57 -2.95 23.30 15.75
N ALA A 58 -2.84 22.20 16.52
CA ALA A 58 -1.71 21.98 17.42
C ALA A 58 -0.55 21.28 16.68
N PHE A 59 0.68 21.70 16.97
CA PHE A 59 1.89 21.08 16.44
C PHE A 59 2.43 20.04 17.42
N VAL A 60 2.55 18.78 16.97
CA VAL A 60 3.17 17.70 17.75
C VAL A 60 4.63 17.57 17.37
N ALA A 61 5.51 17.85 18.31
CA ALA A 61 6.94 17.83 18.13
C ALA A 61 7.54 16.56 18.74
N ILE A 62 8.01 15.65 17.88
CA ILE A 62 8.55 14.34 18.24
C ILE A 62 10.05 14.33 18.01
N GLN A 63 10.80 13.58 18.83
CA GLN A 63 12.22 13.33 18.59
C GLN A 63 12.41 12.59 17.27
N GLY A 64 13.08 13.21 16.33
CA GLY A 64 13.52 12.59 15.08
C GLY A 64 14.91 11.99 15.16
N VAL A 65 15.35 11.31 14.10
CA VAL A 65 16.68 10.67 14.03
C VAL A 65 17.82 11.69 14.14
N ASN A 66 17.68 12.84 13.48
CA ASN A 66 18.74 13.84 13.37
C ASN A 66 18.57 15.05 14.31
N ARG A 67 17.34 15.39 14.68
CA ARG A 67 17.00 16.53 15.52
C ARG A 67 15.63 16.35 16.16
N HIS A 68 15.34 17.13 17.19
CA HIS A 68 14.02 17.16 17.81
C HIS A 68 13.03 17.99 16.95
N GLY A 69 11.78 17.52 16.83
CA GLY A 69 10.71 18.25 16.14
C GLY A 69 10.43 19.64 16.72
N ALA A 70 10.70 19.85 18.01
CA ALA A 70 10.54 21.13 18.70
C ALA A 70 11.43 22.26 18.13
N ASP A 71 12.51 21.94 17.42
CA ASP A 71 13.30 22.93 16.68
C ASP A 71 12.46 23.71 15.64
N PHE A 72 11.31 23.14 15.25
CA PHE A 72 10.38 23.77 14.31
C PHE A 72 9.21 24.49 14.99
N ALA A 73 9.18 24.59 16.33
CA ALA A 73 8.05 25.17 17.07
C ALA A 73 7.81 26.65 16.71
N VAL A 74 8.88 27.43 16.53
CA VAL A 74 8.76 28.85 16.11
C VAL A 74 8.12 28.94 14.71
N ALA A 75 8.57 28.13 13.77
CA ALA A 75 7.99 28.08 12.43
C ALA A 75 6.54 27.59 12.44
N ALA A 76 6.17 26.72 13.36
CA ALA A 76 4.77 26.31 13.58
C ALA A 76 3.92 27.47 14.10
N ALA A 77 4.43 28.25 15.07
CA ALA A 77 3.75 29.44 15.58
C ALA A 77 3.52 30.49 14.48
N GLU A 78 4.54 30.77 13.65
CA GLU A 78 4.42 31.67 12.50
C GLU A 78 3.35 31.23 11.48
N LYS A 79 3.08 29.94 11.37
CA LYS A 79 2.02 29.37 10.52
C LYS A 79 0.66 29.29 11.20
N GLY A 80 0.55 29.73 12.43
CA GLY A 80 -0.73 29.79 13.17
C GLY A 80 -1.04 28.55 14.01
N ALA A 81 -0.04 27.78 14.42
CA ALA A 81 -0.22 26.79 15.46
C ALA A 81 -0.73 27.45 16.74
N VAL A 82 -1.66 26.79 17.46
CA VAL A 82 -2.24 27.29 18.70
C VAL A 82 -1.59 26.69 19.95
N ALA A 83 -0.87 25.60 19.81
CA ALA A 83 -0.14 24.94 20.90
C ALA A 83 0.97 24.04 20.34
N VAL A 84 1.93 23.68 21.21
CA VAL A 84 2.91 22.63 20.96
C VAL A 84 2.68 21.47 21.93
N ILE A 85 2.70 20.23 21.43
CA ILE A 85 2.61 19.01 22.23
C ILE A 85 3.92 18.27 22.06
N THR A 86 4.63 17.98 23.17
CA THR A 86 5.98 17.41 23.10
C THR A 86 6.37 16.75 24.42
N ASP A 87 7.56 16.13 24.46
CA ASP A 87 8.18 15.63 25.68
C ASP A 87 8.93 16.74 26.47
N GLU A 88 9.49 16.40 27.63
CA GLU A 88 10.18 17.38 28.49
C GLU A 88 11.41 18.02 27.81
N PRO A 89 12.28 17.27 27.08
CA PRO A 89 13.36 17.88 26.30
C PRO A 89 12.86 18.85 25.23
N GLY A 90 11.81 18.48 24.49
CA GLY A 90 11.19 19.29 23.46
C GLY A 90 10.52 20.55 24.00
N ALA A 91 9.95 20.47 25.21
CA ALA A 91 9.30 21.62 25.86
C ALA A 91 10.27 22.77 26.12
N ALA A 92 11.51 22.45 26.55
CA ALA A 92 12.54 23.48 26.75
C ALA A 92 12.94 24.18 25.44
N ILE A 93 12.93 23.45 24.31
CA ILE A 93 13.21 24.01 22.98
C ILE A 93 12.02 24.86 22.49
N ALA A 94 10.81 24.36 22.69
CA ALA A 94 9.57 24.98 22.21
C ALA A 94 9.20 26.28 22.91
N GLU A 95 9.76 26.61 24.10
CA GLU A 95 9.51 27.86 24.82
C GLU A 95 9.71 29.13 23.95
N ALA A 96 10.66 29.03 23.01
CA ALA A 96 10.92 30.14 22.08
C ALA A 96 9.73 30.47 21.14
N ALA A 97 8.77 29.56 20.98
CA ALA A 97 7.61 29.78 20.14
C ALA A 97 6.53 30.67 20.80
N GLY A 98 6.58 30.87 22.14
CA GLY A 98 5.61 31.67 22.88
C GLY A 98 4.17 31.11 22.89
N LEU A 99 4.01 29.82 22.57
CA LEU A 99 2.73 29.12 22.56
C LEU A 99 2.55 28.32 23.87
N PRO A 100 1.31 27.98 24.25
CA PRO A 100 1.06 26.95 25.26
C PRO A 100 1.76 25.64 24.88
N ILE A 101 2.41 25.00 25.85
CA ILE A 101 3.11 23.73 25.64
C ILE A 101 2.50 22.67 26.53
N LEU A 102 2.03 21.59 25.94
CA LEU A 102 1.55 20.40 26.62
C LEU A 102 2.69 19.37 26.64
N VAL A 103 3.17 19.03 27.82
CA VAL A 103 4.24 18.05 28.00
C VAL A 103 3.62 16.70 28.24
N VAL A 104 3.99 15.71 27.44
CA VAL A 104 3.59 14.31 27.51
C VAL A 104 4.82 13.41 27.69
N ASP A 105 4.63 12.18 28.15
CA ASP A 105 5.77 11.27 28.38
C ASP A 105 6.40 10.82 27.05
N ASP A 106 5.57 10.40 26.10
CA ASP A 106 5.98 10.03 24.74
C ASP A 106 4.98 10.58 23.71
N PRO A 107 5.34 11.65 22.97
CA PRO A 107 4.45 12.23 21.98
C PRO A 107 4.09 11.28 20.83
N ARG A 108 4.94 10.29 20.52
CA ARG A 108 4.66 9.31 19.48
C ARG A 108 3.61 8.30 19.92
N ALA A 109 3.73 7.78 21.12
CA ALA A 109 2.83 6.77 21.67
C ALA A 109 1.42 7.33 21.93
N VAL A 110 1.30 8.60 22.32
CA VAL A 110 -0.02 9.22 22.60
C VAL A 110 -0.68 9.84 21.36
N LEU A 111 0.03 9.96 20.24
CA LEU A 111 -0.44 10.68 19.05
C LEU A 111 -1.76 10.11 18.49
N GLY A 112 -1.90 8.79 18.49
CA GLY A 112 -3.12 8.13 18.00
C GLY A 112 -4.35 8.52 18.82
N ASP A 113 -4.28 8.36 20.12
CA ASP A 113 -5.37 8.70 21.04
C ASP A 113 -5.68 10.21 21.07
N LEU A 114 -4.63 11.04 21.00
CA LEU A 114 -4.77 12.49 20.83
C LEU A 114 -5.55 12.83 19.55
N SER A 115 -5.16 12.22 18.43
CA SER A 115 -5.79 12.47 17.13
C SER A 115 -7.21 11.94 17.10
N ALA A 116 -7.45 10.76 17.68
CA ALA A 116 -8.78 10.19 17.82
C ALA A 116 -9.72 11.13 18.58
N TRP A 117 -9.27 11.69 19.69
CA TRP A 117 -10.05 12.64 20.47
C TRP A 117 -10.28 13.96 19.71
N VAL A 118 -9.24 14.50 19.07
CA VAL A 118 -9.34 15.76 18.30
C VAL A 118 -10.36 15.64 17.19
N TYR A 119 -10.33 14.57 16.41
CA TYR A 119 -11.18 14.39 15.23
C TYR A 119 -12.51 13.63 15.52
N GLY A 120 -12.71 13.14 16.76
CA GLY A 120 -13.87 12.33 17.12
C GLY A 120 -13.94 11.04 16.30
N THR A 121 -12.83 10.31 16.29
CA THR A 121 -12.65 9.08 15.50
C THR A 121 -12.07 7.94 16.33
N GLY A 122 -12.35 7.95 17.64
CA GLY A 122 -12.02 6.85 18.54
C GLY A 122 -12.95 5.65 18.37
N ALA A 123 -12.66 4.56 19.09
CA ALA A 123 -13.37 3.29 18.96
C ALA A 123 -14.89 3.35 19.24
N ASP A 124 -15.32 4.34 20.05
CA ASP A 124 -16.74 4.54 20.41
C ASP A 124 -17.43 5.62 19.56
N ASP A 125 -16.70 6.28 18.68
CA ASP A 125 -17.27 7.29 17.79
C ASP A 125 -17.94 6.63 16.56
N PRO A 126 -18.95 7.29 15.95
CA PRO A 126 -19.57 6.77 14.73
C PRO A 126 -18.58 6.87 13.56
N LEU A 127 -18.07 5.74 13.13
CA LEU A 127 -17.16 5.58 12.00
C LEU A 127 -17.79 4.68 10.92
N PRO A 128 -17.35 4.80 9.66
CA PRO A 128 -17.58 3.78 8.65
C PRO A 128 -17.11 2.40 9.13
N LEU A 129 -17.56 1.31 8.50
CA LEU A 129 -16.96 0.00 8.72
C LEU A 129 -15.49 0.02 8.26
N LEU A 130 -14.58 -0.44 9.13
CA LEU A 130 -13.15 -0.36 8.88
C LEU A 130 -12.55 -1.74 8.64
N PHE A 131 -11.96 -1.93 7.45
CA PHE A 131 -11.25 -3.14 7.06
C PHE A 131 -9.75 -2.86 7.01
N ALA A 132 -8.95 -3.57 7.80
CA ALA A 132 -7.49 -3.47 7.79
C ALA A 132 -6.88 -4.68 7.08
N THR A 133 -5.85 -4.47 6.26
CA THR A 133 -5.08 -5.57 5.66
C THR A 133 -3.61 -5.44 5.98
N THR A 134 -3.01 -6.48 6.58
CA THR A 134 -1.57 -6.58 6.83
C THR A 134 -0.96 -7.84 6.20
N GLY A 135 0.36 -7.89 6.13
CA GLY A 135 1.17 -8.95 5.55
C GLY A 135 2.40 -8.37 4.84
N THR A 136 3.21 -9.19 4.18
CA THR A 136 4.33 -8.70 3.36
C THR A 136 3.82 -8.29 1.98
N ASN A 137 3.22 -9.20 1.23
CA ASN A 137 2.67 -9.00 -0.10
C ASN A 137 1.14 -9.06 -0.08
N GLY A 138 0.46 -8.46 -1.07
CA GLY A 138 -0.99 -8.56 -1.24
C GLY A 138 -1.83 -7.48 -0.55
N LYS A 139 -1.30 -6.70 0.40
CA LYS A 139 -2.04 -5.66 1.12
C LYS A 139 -2.81 -4.70 0.21
N THR A 140 -2.11 -4.07 -0.73
CA THR A 140 -2.71 -3.15 -1.72
C THR A 140 -3.80 -3.85 -2.54
N SER A 141 -3.50 -5.07 -3.01
CA SER A 141 -4.45 -5.85 -3.81
C SER A 141 -5.73 -6.16 -3.03
N VAL A 142 -5.63 -6.63 -1.79
CA VAL A 142 -6.80 -6.92 -0.94
C VAL A 142 -7.59 -5.65 -0.66
N SER A 143 -6.93 -4.52 -0.35
CA SER A 143 -7.62 -3.26 -0.08
C SER A 143 -8.40 -2.74 -1.30
N HIS A 144 -7.82 -2.81 -2.50
CA HIS A 144 -8.52 -2.43 -3.74
C HIS A 144 -9.61 -3.43 -4.13
N LEU A 145 -9.43 -4.73 -3.85
CA LEU A 145 -10.46 -5.74 -4.07
C LEU A 145 -11.65 -5.56 -3.13
N LEU A 146 -11.40 -5.26 -1.85
CA LEU A 146 -12.44 -4.90 -0.88
C LEU A 146 -13.27 -3.71 -1.39
N GLU A 147 -12.60 -2.62 -1.78
CA GLU A 147 -13.26 -1.43 -2.31
C GLU A 147 -14.06 -1.75 -3.56
N GLY A 148 -13.46 -2.46 -4.54
CA GLY A 148 -14.15 -2.79 -5.79
C GLY A 148 -15.40 -3.64 -5.59
N ILE A 149 -15.37 -4.63 -4.67
CA ILE A 149 -16.55 -5.45 -4.36
C ILE A 149 -17.60 -4.62 -3.60
N LEU A 150 -17.18 -3.76 -2.65
CA LEU A 150 -18.08 -2.84 -1.95
C LEU A 150 -18.81 -1.89 -2.93
N ASP A 151 -18.08 -1.31 -3.89
CA ASP A 151 -18.65 -0.47 -4.94
C ASP A 151 -19.67 -1.25 -5.79
N GLN A 152 -19.35 -2.50 -6.19
CA GLN A 152 -20.27 -3.37 -6.95
C GLN A 152 -21.56 -3.69 -6.18
N ILE A 153 -21.52 -3.78 -4.86
CA ILE A 153 -22.72 -3.94 -4.03
C ILE A 153 -23.37 -2.60 -3.64
N GLY A 154 -22.90 -1.48 -4.19
CA GLY A 154 -23.51 -0.15 -4.04
C GLY A 154 -23.24 0.50 -2.68
N VAL A 155 -22.06 0.29 -2.09
CA VAL A 155 -21.61 0.92 -0.83
C VAL A 155 -20.72 2.10 -1.17
N VAL A 156 -20.90 3.24 -0.51
CA VAL A 156 -20.01 4.40 -0.64
C VAL A 156 -18.69 4.11 0.07
N THR A 157 -17.59 4.08 -0.70
CA THR A 157 -16.31 3.56 -0.24
C THR A 157 -15.27 4.61 0.07
N GLY A 158 -14.35 4.24 0.95
CA GLY A 158 -13.06 4.88 1.17
C GLY A 158 -11.92 3.87 1.06
N LEU A 159 -10.76 4.34 0.60
CA LEU A 159 -9.54 3.55 0.50
C LEU A 159 -8.34 4.33 1.02
N SER A 160 -7.48 3.67 1.77
CA SER A 160 -6.14 4.17 2.09
C SER A 160 -5.11 3.08 1.81
N SER A 161 -4.39 3.22 0.70
CA SER A 161 -3.41 2.23 0.22
C SER A 161 -2.06 2.86 -0.11
N THR A 162 -1.08 2.02 -0.45
CA THR A 162 0.23 2.46 -0.97
C THR A 162 0.08 3.24 -2.27
N ALA A 163 -0.84 2.81 -3.13
CA ALA A 163 -1.01 3.38 -4.46
C ALA A 163 -1.82 4.69 -4.39
N GLU A 164 -3.01 4.64 -3.83
CA GLU A 164 -4.00 5.71 -3.92
C GLU A 164 -4.80 5.81 -2.63
N ARG A 165 -5.48 6.94 -2.44
CA ARG A 165 -6.54 7.16 -1.46
C ARG A 165 -7.81 7.51 -2.19
N HIS A 166 -8.91 6.86 -1.83
CA HIS A 166 -10.22 7.17 -2.42
C HIS A 166 -11.18 7.65 -1.34
N ILE A 167 -12.02 8.62 -1.67
CA ILE A 167 -13.04 9.17 -0.78
C ILE A 167 -14.30 9.41 -1.59
N ALA A 168 -15.29 8.52 -1.45
CA ALA A 168 -16.57 8.64 -2.17
C ALA A 168 -16.38 8.88 -3.69
N GLY A 169 -15.49 8.11 -4.33
CA GLY A 169 -15.18 8.17 -5.76
C GLY A 169 -14.11 9.20 -6.18
N GLU A 170 -13.65 10.08 -5.27
CA GLU A 170 -12.52 10.97 -5.53
C GLU A 170 -11.20 10.21 -5.33
N VAL A 171 -10.30 10.25 -6.31
CA VAL A 171 -8.99 9.57 -6.29
C VAL A 171 -7.89 10.57 -5.99
N ILE A 172 -7.02 10.24 -5.02
CA ILE A 172 -5.93 11.11 -4.55
C ILE A 172 -4.65 10.28 -4.43
N VAL A 173 -3.54 10.81 -4.90
CA VAL A 173 -2.23 10.15 -4.80
C VAL A 173 -1.82 9.97 -3.34
N SER A 174 -1.38 8.77 -2.98
CA SER A 174 -0.91 8.46 -1.62
C SER A 174 0.51 8.99 -1.37
N ARG A 175 0.78 9.45 -0.12
CA ARG A 175 2.12 9.84 0.34
C ARG A 175 2.85 8.68 1.00
N LEU A 176 2.12 7.88 1.75
CA LEU A 176 2.60 6.74 2.54
C LEU A 176 1.59 5.60 2.47
N THR A 177 2.07 4.36 2.55
CA THR A 177 1.21 3.17 2.64
C THR A 177 0.14 3.31 3.72
N THR A 178 0.57 3.64 4.93
CA THR A 178 -0.31 3.96 6.06
C THR A 178 0.09 5.36 6.54
N PRO A 179 -0.82 6.35 6.52
CA PRO A 179 -0.55 7.70 7.00
C PRO A 179 -0.09 7.75 8.46
N GLU A 180 0.53 8.86 8.86
CA GLU A 180 0.75 9.16 10.28
C GLU A 180 -0.60 9.26 11.02
N ALA A 181 -0.63 8.95 12.32
CA ALA A 181 -1.89 8.87 13.07
C ALA A 181 -2.75 10.15 12.96
N SER A 182 -2.13 11.33 13.01
CA SER A 182 -2.84 12.59 12.83
C SER A 182 -3.51 12.74 11.46
N GLU A 183 -2.88 12.21 10.41
CA GLU A 183 -3.43 12.21 9.05
C GLU A 183 -4.51 11.13 8.88
N MET A 184 -4.30 9.95 9.47
CA MET A 184 -5.25 8.83 9.39
C MET A 184 -6.58 9.21 10.07
N HIS A 185 -6.53 9.76 11.28
CA HIS A 185 -7.73 10.20 11.99
C HIS A 185 -8.44 11.37 11.28
N ALA A 186 -7.67 12.32 10.72
CA ALA A 186 -8.23 13.38 9.89
C ALA A 186 -8.91 12.83 8.62
N LEU A 187 -8.31 11.84 7.97
CA LEU A 187 -8.87 11.16 6.80
C LEU A 187 -10.17 10.44 7.14
N LEU A 188 -10.23 9.68 8.24
CA LEU A 188 -11.46 9.03 8.69
C LEU A 188 -12.57 10.02 9.01
N ALA A 189 -12.24 11.15 9.63
CA ALA A 189 -13.19 12.22 9.89
C ALA A 189 -13.73 12.84 8.58
N LEU A 190 -12.86 13.06 7.58
CA LEU A 190 -13.26 13.53 6.26
C LEU A 190 -14.14 12.50 5.54
N MET A 191 -13.79 11.20 5.59
CA MET A 191 -14.60 10.14 5.00
C MET A 191 -15.99 10.09 5.63
N ARG A 192 -16.10 10.26 6.94
CA ARG A 192 -17.40 10.38 7.64
C ARG A 192 -18.20 11.60 7.14
N GLU A 193 -17.57 12.76 6.95
CA GLU A 193 -18.25 13.96 6.39
C GLU A 193 -18.74 13.74 4.96
N ARG A 194 -18.08 12.86 4.21
CA ARG A 194 -18.45 12.48 2.84
C ARG A 194 -19.39 11.27 2.78
N GLU A 195 -19.97 10.89 3.92
CA GLU A 195 -20.92 9.77 4.03
C GLU A 195 -20.36 8.44 3.50
N VAL A 196 -19.04 8.23 3.62
CA VAL A 196 -18.41 6.92 3.35
C VAL A 196 -18.95 5.91 4.34
N GLU A 197 -19.37 4.75 3.85
CA GLU A 197 -19.98 3.67 4.64
C GLU A 197 -18.97 2.61 5.05
N ALA A 198 -17.94 2.36 4.21
CA ALA A 198 -16.90 1.38 4.48
C ALA A 198 -15.54 1.85 3.96
N VAL A 199 -14.47 1.54 4.70
CA VAL A 199 -13.10 1.95 4.38
C VAL A 199 -12.17 0.75 4.39
N ALA A 200 -11.42 0.54 3.30
CA ALA A 200 -10.33 -0.40 3.22
C ALA A 200 -8.98 0.29 3.51
N VAL A 201 -8.20 -0.25 4.45
CA VAL A 201 -6.95 0.36 4.91
C VAL A 201 -5.80 -0.64 4.81
N GLU A 202 -4.73 -0.26 4.11
CA GLU A 202 -3.45 -0.97 4.21
C GLU A 202 -2.75 -0.62 5.52
N VAL A 203 -2.45 -1.65 6.32
CA VAL A 203 -1.73 -1.50 7.58
C VAL A 203 -0.37 -2.20 7.48
N SER A 204 0.70 -1.43 7.33
CA SER A 204 2.07 -1.95 7.28
C SER A 204 2.59 -2.30 8.68
N ALA A 205 3.62 -3.15 8.77
CA ALA A 205 4.30 -3.43 10.04
C ALA A 205 4.85 -2.14 10.67
N GLN A 206 5.46 -1.27 9.86
CA GLN A 206 5.93 0.04 10.32
C GLN A 206 4.79 0.91 10.85
N ALA A 207 3.58 0.78 10.32
CA ALA A 207 2.43 1.54 10.84
C ALA A 207 2.06 1.10 12.26
N LEU A 208 2.12 -0.20 12.53
CA LEU A 208 1.88 -0.76 13.87
C LEU A 208 3.00 -0.40 14.83
N SER A 209 4.27 -0.65 14.47
CA SER A 209 5.43 -0.36 15.33
C SER A 209 5.67 1.14 15.54
N ARG A 210 5.17 2.02 14.67
CA ARG A 210 5.30 3.49 14.76
C ARG A 210 4.01 4.17 15.17
N HIS A 211 3.05 3.46 15.76
CA HIS A 211 1.82 4.01 16.34
C HIS A 211 0.92 4.79 15.36
N ARG A 212 0.94 4.45 14.05
CA ARG A 212 0.20 5.20 13.03
C ARG A 212 -1.30 4.89 12.98
N VAL A 213 -1.70 3.76 13.54
CA VAL A 213 -3.11 3.32 13.60
C VAL A 213 -3.61 3.19 15.04
N ASP A 214 -2.87 3.74 16.01
CA ASP A 214 -3.32 3.78 17.40
C ASP A 214 -4.57 4.67 17.52
N GLY A 215 -5.47 4.32 18.44
CA GLY A 215 -6.76 4.97 18.59
C GLY A 215 -7.83 4.48 17.60
N ILE A 216 -7.48 3.64 16.60
CA ILE A 216 -8.42 3.04 15.65
C ILE A 216 -8.69 1.59 16.05
N ARG A 217 -9.96 1.20 16.04
CA ARG A 217 -10.38 -0.20 16.17
C ARG A 217 -11.09 -0.64 14.90
N PHE A 218 -10.45 -1.52 14.14
CA PHE A 218 -10.99 -2.06 12.89
C PHE A 218 -12.12 -3.06 13.15
N ASP A 219 -13.09 -3.13 12.23
CA ASP A 219 -14.14 -4.15 12.29
C ASP A 219 -13.60 -5.51 11.89
N VAL A 220 -12.78 -5.55 10.83
CA VAL A 220 -12.14 -6.78 10.35
C VAL A 220 -10.67 -6.54 9.98
N ALA A 221 -9.78 -7.41 10.44
CA ALA A 221 -8.37 -7.42 10.10
C ALA A 221 -8.02 -8.64 9.25
N GLY A 222 -7.43 -8.42 8.06
CA GLY A 222 -6.94 -9.47 7.16
C GLY A 222 -5.44 -9.68 7.28
N PHE A 223 -4.99 -10.95 7.28
CA PHE A 223 -3.58 -11.32 7.15
C PHE A 223 -3.34 -12.08 5.86
N THR A 224 -2.44 -11.57 5.02
CA THR A 224 -2.15 -12.20 3.71
C THR A 224 -1.02 -13.22 3.79
N ASN A 225 0.18 -12.80 4.16
CA ASN A 225 1.38 -13.66 4.23
C ASN A 225 2.54 -12.95 4.94
N LEU A 226 3.62 -13.71 5.18
CA LEU A 226 4.92 -13.20 5.59
C LEU A 226 5.99 -13.78 4.66
N SER A 227 6.83 -12.93 4.10
CA SER A 227 8.04 -13.28 3.35
C SER A 227 9.17 -12.31 3.64
N HIS A 228 10.38 -12.63 3.20
CA HIS A 228 11.58 -11.84 3.45
C HIS A 228 11.47 -10.45 2.83
N ASP A 229 11.35 -9.43 3.69
CA ASP A 229 11.34 -8.00 3.31
C ASP A 229 11.61 -7.13 4.55
N HIS A 230 11.89 -5.84 4.35
CA HIS A 230 12.02 -4.84 5.42
C HIS A 230 13.06 -5.12 6.52
N LEU A 231 14.10 -5.90 6.26
CA LEU A 231 15.21 -6.12 7.21
C LEU A 231 16.15 -4.91 7.33
N ASP A 232 15.85 -3.82 6.66
CA ASP A 232 16.42 -2.49 6.90
C ASP A 232 15.74 -1.76 8.09
N ASP A 233 14.50 -2.13 8.43
CA ASP A 233 13.72 -1.56 9.55
C ASP A 233 13.65 -2.49 10.78
N TYR A 234 13.88 -3.80 10.62
CA TYR A 234 13.77 -4.83 11.67
C TYR A 234 15.04 -5.68 11.74
N ALA A 235 15.41 -6.11 12.93
CA ALA A 235 16.62 -6.89 13.15
C ALA A 235 16.59 -8.27 12.47
N ASP A 236 15.40 -8.88 12.42
CA ASP A 236 15.18 -10.19 11.81
C ASP A 236 13.70 -10.39 11.41
N MET A 237 13.41 -11.57 10.84
CA MET A 237 12.07 -11.94 10.41
C MET A 237 11.09 -12.13 11.57
N GLU A 238 11.57 -12.48 12.76
CA GLU A 238 10.73 -12.64 13.96
C GLU A 238 10.25 -11.27 14.44
N GLU A 239 11.14 -10.29 14.58
CA GLU A 239 10.75 -8.91 14.93
C GLU A 239 9.79 -8.31 13.90
N TYR A 240 10.03 -8.58 12.60
CA TYR A 240 9.13 -8.14 11.53
C TYR A 240 7.74 -8.80 11.63
N PHE A 241 7.68 -10.07 12.02
CA PHE A 241 6.42 -10.77 12.27
C PHE A 241 5.70 -10.24 13.51
N GLU A 242 6.43 -10.11 14.63
CA GLU A 242 5.91 -9.57 15.89
C GLU A 242 5.27 -8.18 15.72
N ALA A 243 5.82 -7.35 14.84
CA ALA A 243 5.26 -6.03 14.53
C ALA A 243 3.86 -6.07 13.89
N LYS A 244 3.44 -7.20 13.30
CA LYS A 244 2.11 -7.35 12.67
C LYS A 244 1.05 -7.90 13.62
N LEU A 245 1.43 -8.73 14.57
CA LEU A 245 0.50 -9.43 15.49
C LEU A 245 -0.41 -8.50 16.32
N PRO A 246 0.02 -7.30 16.75
CA PRO A 246 -0.84 -6.39 17.48
C PRO A 246 -2.16 -6.04 16.77
N LEU A 247 -2.23 -6.17 15.44
CA LEU A 247 -3.47 -5.93 14.70
C LEU A 247 -4.59 -6.93 15.07
N PHE A 248 -4.22 -8.13 15.56
CA PHE A 248 -5.15 -9.20 15.93
C PHE A 248 -5.47 -9.24 17.43
N ARG A 249 -5.41 -8.08 18.09
CA ARG A 249 -5.82 -7.88 19.50
C ARG A 249 -7.18 -7.17 19.60
N PRO A 250 -7.93 -7.37 20.72
CA PRO A 250 -9.27 -6.81 20.88
C PRO A 250 -9.34 -5.28 20.88
N ASP A 251 -8.26 -4.60 21.25
CA ASP A 251 -8.13 -3.15 21.19
C ASP A 251 -7.87 -2.62 19.77
N ARG A 252 -7.50 -3.50 18.82
CA ARG A 252 -7.15 -3.14 17.43
C ARG A 252 -8.16 -3.61 16.40
N ALA A 253 -8.73 -4.81 16.58
CA ALA A 253 -9.75 -5.32 15.68
C ALA A 253 -10.81 -6.14 16.42
N LYS A 254 -11.99 -6.27 15.80
CA LYS A 254 -13.10 -7.08 16.36
C LYS A 254 -13.03 -8.53 15.89
N ARG A 255 -12.62 -8.76 14.63
CA ARG A 255 -12.52 -10.06 13.95
C ARG A 255 -11.30 -10.11 13.05
N GLY A 256 -10.82 -11.33 12.75
CA GLY A 256 -9.72 -11.56 11.83
C GLY A 256 -10.08 -12.51 10.69
N VAL A 257 -9.45 -12.33 9.53
CA VAL A 257 -9.46 -13.30 8.42
C VAL A 257 -8.02 -13.60 8.03
N ILE A 258 -7.62 -14.87 8.10
CA ILE A 258 -6.22 -15.28 8.00
C ILE A 258 -6.03 -16.20 6.80
N CYS A 259 -5.12 -15.82 5.90
CA CYS A 259 -4.69 -16.67 4.80
C CYS A 259 -3.67 -17.72 5.30
N LEU A 260 -3.94 -19.00 5.05
CA LEU A 260 -3.10 -20.14 5.45
C LEU A 260 -2.07 -20.55 4.40
N ASP A 261 -1.95 -19.86 3.28
CA ASP A 261 -1.04 -20.22 2.18
C ASP A 261 0.44 -20.09 2.57
N SER A 262 0.75 -19.38 3.67
CA SER A 262 2.08 -19.30 4.27
C SER A 262 2.10 -19.89 5.69
N PRO A 263 3.22 -20.47 6.16
CA PRO A 263 3.32 -21.03 7.51
C PRO A 263 2.99 -20.03 8.62
N SER A 264 3.27 -18.76 8.40
CA SER A 264 2.97 -17.68 9.34
C SER A 264 1.46 -17.47 9.57
N GLY A 265 0.59 -17.87 8.63
CA GLY A 265 -0.86 -17.82 8.81
C GLY A 265 -1.32 -18.68 9.98
N ALA A 266 -0.84 -19.91 10.09
CA ALA A 266 -1.14 -20.80 11.21
C ALA A 266 -0.69 -20.21 12.57
N VAL A 267 0.48 -19.57 12.60
CA VAL A 267 0.99 -18.90 13.82
C VAL A 267 0.12 -17.69 14.19
N VAL A 268 -0.39 -16.92 13.20
CA VAL A 268 -1.33 -15.82 13.48
C VAL A 268 -2.63 -16.39 14.07
N VAL A 269 -3.17 -17.48 13.53
CA VAL A 269 -4.38 -18.14 14.09
C VAL A 269 -4.17 -18.56 15.54
N GLU A 270 -3.01 -19.16 15.86
CA GLU A 270 -2.68 -19.58 17.23
C GLU A 270 -2.55 -18.39 18.20
N ARG A 271 -2.01 -17.27 17.72
CA ARG A 271 -1.67 -16.10 18.56
C ARG A 271 -2.69 -14.97 18.55
N ALA A 272 -3.71 -15.05 17.70
CA ALA A 272 -4.77 -14.05 17.66
C ALA A 272 -5.60 -14.06 18.96
N GLU A 273 -5.87 -12.88 19.50
CA GLU A 273 -6.69 -12.69 20.70
C GLU A 273 -8.15 -12.34 20.36
N ILE A 274 -8.52 -12.37 19.08
CA ILE A 274 -9.86 -12.10 18.55
C ILE A 274 -10.36 -13.33 17.77
N PRO A 275 -11.68 -13.47 17.56
CA PRO A 275 -12.21 -14.50 16.68
C PRO A 275 -11.65 -14.38 15.27
N VAL A 276 -11.19 -15.49 14.69
CA VAL A 276 -10.61 -15.56 13.35
C VAL A 276 -11.32 -16.59 12.48
N VAL A 277 -11.35 -16.33 11.17
CA VAL A 277 -11.79 -17.23 10.10
C VAL A 277 -10.62 -17.42 9.14
N THR A 278 -10.48 -18.59 8.57
CA THR A 278 -9.34 -18.98 7.74
C THR A 278 -9.70 -19.13 6.27
N VAL A 279 -8.75 -18.76 5.39
CA VAL A 279 -8.83 -18.95 3.93
C VAL A 279 -7.59 -19.69 3.48
N GLY A 280 -7.77 -20.75 2.69
CA GLY A 280 -6.68 -21.57 2.16
C GLY A 280 -6.79 -21.80 0.66
N THR A 281 -5.63 -21.79 -0.03
CA THR A 281 -5.50 -22.11 -1.46
C THR A 281 -4.53 -23.27 -1.63
N PRO A 282 -5.00 -24.52 -1.55
CA PRO A 282 -4.13 -25.72 -1.47
C PRO A 282 -3.09 -25.81 -2.59
N SER A 283 -3.40 -25.30 -3.78
CA SER A 283 -2.51 -25.36 -4.96
C SER A 283 -1.25 -24.51 -4.83
N ILE A 284 -1.22 -23.54 -3.90
CA ILE A 284 -0.07 -22.66 -3.68
C ILE A 284 0.40 -22.59 -2.22
N ALA A 285 -0.32 -23.26 -1.34
CA ALA A 285 0.01 -23.26 0.08
C ALA A 285 1.29 -24.05 0.37
N ALA A 286 2.08 -23.55 1.32
CA ALA A 286 3.25 -24.26 1.83
C ALA A 286 2.87 -25.58 2.54
N ASP A 287 1.68 -25.62 3.14
CA ASP A 287 1.03 -26.79 3.70
C ASP A 287 -0.35 -26.95 3.05
N PRO A 288 -0.47 -27.76 1.97
CA PRO A 288 -1.73 -27.99 1.27
C PRO A 288 -2.82 -28.61 2.15
N GLU A 289 -2.47 -29.48 3.11
CA GLU A 289 -3.45 -30.13 3.99
C GLU A 289 -4.06 -29.11 4.97
N ALA A 290 -3.25 -28.23 5.54
CA ALA A 290 -3.73 -27.15 6.39
C ALA A 290 -4.59 -26.14 5.61
N ALA A 291 -4.23 -25.83 4.36
CA ALA A 291 -5.02 -24.95 3.51
C ALA A 291 -6.36 -25.57 3.06
N ASP A 292 -6.41 -26.91 2.84
CA ASP A 292 -7.64 -27.64 2.52
C ASP A 292 -8.57 -27.78 3.73
N ALA A 293 -8.02 -27.67 4.94
CA ALA A 293 -8.77 -27.67 6.20
C ALA A 293 -9.25 -26.27 6.64
N ALA A 294 -8.99 -25.23 5.87
CA ALA A 294 -9.44 -23.87 6.15
C ALA A 294 -10.98 -23.75 6.12
N ASP A 295 -11.54 -22.75 6.83
CA ASP A 295 -12.98 -22.48 6.80
C ASP A 295 -13.48 -22.16 5.38
N TRP A 296 -12.63 -21.52 4.56
CA TRP A 296 -12.86 -21.23 3.15
C TRP A 296 -11.72 -21.78 2.31
N VAL A 297 -12.05 -22.61 1.34
CA VAL A 297 -11.08 -23.25 0.43
C VAL A 297 -11.22 -22.66 -0.97
N VAL A 298 -10.09 -22.31 -1.59
CA VAL A 298 -10.00 -21.70 -2.91
C VAL A 298 -9.37 -22.68 -3.90
N VAL A 299 -10.06 -22.93 -5.01
CA VAL A 299 -9.61 -23.75 -6.13
C VAL A 299 -9.48 -22.87 -7.36
N ILE A 300 -8.34 -22.94 -8.05
CA ILE A 300 -8.12 -22.20 -9.30
C ILE A 300 -8.71 -23.00 -10.46
N ASP A 301 -9.64 -22.42 -11.17
CA ASP A 301 -10.34 -23.09 -12.28
C ASP A 301 -9.69 -22.78 -13.63
N ASP A 302 -9.32 -21.51 -13.87
CA ASP A 302 -8.72 -21.06 -15.15
C ASP A 302 -7.86 -19.80 -14.96
N GLU A 303 -6.78 -19.70 -15.74
CA GLU A 303 -5.92 -18.50 -15.77
C GLU A 303 -5.77 -18.00 -17.22
N ARG A 304 -6.06 -16.73 -17.44
CA ARG A 304 -5.88 -16.04 -18.73
C ARG A 304 -5.19 -14.70 -18.51
N ALA A 305 -4.61 -14.12 -19.55
CA ALA A 305 -3.94 -12.82 -19.44
C ALA A 305 -4.84 -11.72 -18.84
N ALA A 306 -6.16 -11.82 -19.01
CA ALA A 306 -7.15 -10.86 -18.49
C ALA A 306 -7.58 -11.12 -17.03
N GLY A 307 -7.22 -12.26 -16.42
CA GLY A 307 -7.60 -12.57 -15.05
C GLY A 307 -7.53 -14.04 -14.68
N THR A 308 -7.87 -14.32 -13.43
CA THR A 308 -7.90 -15.66 -12.84
C THR A 308 -9.30 -16.01 -12.37
N THR A 309 -9.88 -17.09 -12.89
CA THR A 309 -11.16 -17.66 -12.44
C THR A 309 -10.90 -18.67 -11.34
N PHE A 310 -11.66 -18.59 -10.28
CA PHE A 310 -11.54 -19.47 -9.12
C PHE A 310 -12.90 -19.77 -8.50
N THR A 311 -12.98 -20.91 -7.84
CA THR A 311 -14.11 -21.30 -7.00
C THR A 311 -13.69 -21.29 -5.54
N MET A 312 -14.42 -20.56 -4.70
CA MET A 312 -14.28 -20.61 -3.25
C MET A 312 -15.47 -21.32 -2.62
N THR A 313 -15.21 -22.15 -1.61
CA THR A 313 -16.25 -22.91 -0.89
C THR A 313 -16.04 -22.80 0.60
N GLY A 314 -17.12 -22.56 1.35
CA GLY A 314 -17.08 -22.39 2.80
C GLY A 314 -18.47 -22.43 3.43
N PRO A 315 -18.61 -21.97 4.70
CA PRO A 315 -19.86 -22.09 5.48
C PRO A 315 -21.09 -21.45 4.84
N ALA A 316 -20.93 -20.35 4.09
CA ALA A 316 -22.05 -19.64 3.46
C ALA A 316 -22.44 -20.22 2.09
N GLY A 317 -21.61 -21.08 1.49
CA GLY A 317 -21.88 -21.70 0.19
C GLY A 317 -20.64 -21.77 -0.71
N SER A 318 -20.88 -21.85 -2.02
CA SER A 318 -19.83 -21.90 -3.04
C SER A 318 -20.05 -20.77 -4.06
N LEU A 319 -18.95 -20.14 -4.48
CA LEU A 319 -18.93 -19.06 -5.46
C LEU A 319 -17.81 -19.28 -6.47
N THR A 320 -18.16 -19.30 -7.75
CA THR A 320 -17.17 -19.19 -8.84
C THR A 320 -17.16 -17.76 -9.37
N THR A 321 -15.99 -17.13 -9.42
CA THR A 321 -15.84 -15.76 -9.90
C THR A 321 -14.46 -15.55 -10.53
N THR A 322 -14.26 -14.37 -11.15
CA THR A 322 -12.99 -14.00 -11.78
C THR A 322 -12.42 -12.72 -11.16
N VAL A 323 -11.14 -12.75 -10.79
CA VAL A 323 -10.39 -11.55 -10.43
C VAL A 323 -9.64 -11.04 -11.66
N PRO A 324 -9.66 -9.69 -11.95
CA PRO A 324 -9.12 -9.13 -13.21
C PRO A 324 -7.59 -9.02 -13.23
N VAL A 325 -6.89 -9.93 -12.55
CA VAL A 325 -5.43 -10.02 -12.48
C VAL A 325 -5.01 -11.47 -12.47
N ILE A 326 -3.88 -11.77 -13.10
CA ILE A 326 -3.34 -13.14 -13.19
C ILE A 326 -2.71 -13.59 -11.87
N GLY A 327 -2.79 -14.89 -11.64
CA GLY A 327 -2.07 -15.61 -10.60
C GLY A 327 -2.94 -16.13 -9.46
N PRO A 328 -2.66 -17.36 -8.98
CA PRO A 328 -3.41 -17.98 -7.88
C PRO A 328 -3.39 -17.15 -6.59
N HIS A 329 -2.29 -16.44 -6.33
CA HIS A 329 -2.19 -15.52 -5.19
C HIS A 329 -3.18 -14.34 -5.27
N MET A 330 -3.62 -13.98 -6.49
CA MET A 330 -4.63 -12.93 -6.66
C MET A 330 -6.04 -13.48 -6.40
N ALA A 331 -6.29 -14.75 -6.73
CA ALA A 331 -7.51 -15.45 -6.33
C ALA A 331 -7.59 -15.60 -4.80
N ALA A 332 -6.48 -15.97 -4.14
CA ALA A 332 -6.37 -16.01 -2.68
C ALA A 332 -6.67 -14.64 -2.03
N ASN A 333 -6.09 -13.56 -2.58
CA ASN A 333 -6.36 -12.19 -2.12
C ASN A 333 -7.84 -11.79 -2.33
N ALA A 334 -8.45 -12.20 -3.44
CA ALA A 334 -9.86 -11.93 -3.71
C ALA A 334 -10.78 -12.69 -2.74
N ALA A 335 -10.50 -13.96 -2.50
CA ALA A 335 -11.23 -14.76 -1.52
C ALA A 335 -11.09 -14.18 -0.10
N LEU A 336 -9.86 -13.77 0.29
CA LEU A 336 -9.63 -13.07 1.57
C LEU A 336 -10.50 -11.82 1.67
N ALA A 337 -10.56 -10.99 0.62
CA ALA A 337 -11.40 -9.80 0.59
C ALA A 337 -12.90 -10.12 0.73
N ILE A 338 -13.39 -11.13 0.01
CA ILE A 338 -14.79 -11.58 0.10
C ILE A 338 -15.13 -12.04 1.53
N VAL A 339 -14.27 -12.86 2.14
CA VAL A 339 -14.48 -13.35 3.51
C VAL A 339 -14.41 -12.20 4.52
N MET A 340 -13.51 -11.22 4.33
CA MET A 340 -13.49 -10.02 5.17
C MET A 340 -14.81 -9.24 5.10
N LEU A 341 -15.44 -9.14 3.94
CA LEU A 341 -16.75 -8.50 3.80
C LEU A 341 -17.85 -9.27 4.55
N LEU A 342 -17.82 -10.60 4.50
CA LEU A 342 -18.76 -11.44 5.26
C LEU A 342 -18.60 -11.24 6.77
N GLU A 343 -17.36 -11.24 7.27
CA GLU A 343 -17.06 -10.99 8.68
C GLU A 343 -17.37 -9.55 9.09
N GLY A 344 -17.40 -8.61 8.14
CA GLY A 344 -17.91 -7.24 8.31
C GLY A 344 -19.44 -7.13 8.32
N GLY A 345 -20.15 -8.23 8.08
CA GLY A 345 -21.62 -8.30 8.15
C GLY A 345 -22.35 -8.08 6.82
N TYR A 346 -21.65 -8.06 5.69
CA TYR A 346 -22.30 -8.01 4.39
C TYR A 346 -22.91 -9.36 4.01
N ASP A 347 -24.08 -9.31 3.37
CA ASP A 347 -24.84 -10.50 2.99
C ASP A 347 -24.16 -11.27 1.83
N TRP A 348 -24.03 -12.58 2.01
CA TRP A 348 -23.42 -13.47 1.02
C TRP A 348 -24.10 -13.39 -0.35
N GLN A 349 -25.44 -13.46 -0.37
CA GLN A 349 -26.19 -13.48 -1.62
C GLN A 349 -26.04 -12.14 -2.37
N ARG A 350 -26.01 -11.02 -1.63
CA ARG A 350 -25.76 -9.70 -2.23
C ARG A 350 -24.41 -9.63 -2.94
N ILE A 351 -23.36 -10.22 -2.34
CA ILE A 351 -22.03 -10.30 -2.96
C ILE A 351 -22.08 -11.20 -4.21
N VAL A 352 -22.65 -12.41 -4.08
CA VAL A 352 -22.77 -13.38 -5.18
C VAL A 352 -23.53 -12.77 -6.37
N ASP A 353 -24.67 -12.13 -6.13
CA ASP A 353 -25.50 -11.51 -7.17
C ASP A 353 -24.76 -10.37 -7.88
N ALA A 354 -24.01 -9.56 -7.14
CA ALA A 354 -23.23 -8.47 -7.72
C ALA A 354 -22.08 -8.99 -8.61
N LEU A 355 -21.34 -9.98 -8.14
CA LEU A 355 -20.24 -10.57 -8.90
C LEU A 355 -20.75 -11.34 -10.12
N ALA A 356 -21.90 -12.01 -10.02
CA ALA A 356 -22.54 -12.68 -11.17
C ALA A 356 -23.06 -11.68 -12.22
N ARG A 357 -23.72 -10.59 -11.78
CA ARG A 357 -24.20 -9.52 -12.66
C ARG A 357 -23.06 -8.88 -13.46
N ASP A 358 -21.92 -8.70 -12.83
CA ASP A 358 -20.77 -8.00 -13.39
C ASP A 358 -19.72 -8.93 -14.02
N GLU A 359 -20.02 -10.24 -14.13
CA GLU A 359 -19.17 -11.28 -14.70
C GLU A 359 -17.79 -11.38 -14.02
N GLY A 360 -17.71 -11.07 -12.72
CA GLY A 360 -16.50 -11.11 -11.90
C GLY A 360 -16.29 -9.86 -11.04
N ILE A 361 -15.11 -9.79 -10.45
CA ILE A 361 -14.71 -8.67 -9.60
C ILE A 361 -14.25 -7.50 -10.47
N ARG A 362 -14.85 -6.33 -10.29
CA ARG A 362 -14.45 -5.08 -10.93
C ARG A 362 -13.61 -4.26 -9.96
N ALA A 363 -12.33 -4.54 -9.90
CA ALA A 363 -11.38 -3.77 -9.11
C ALA A 363 -10.26 -3.25 -10.00
N TYR A 364 -9.86 -2.00 -9.80
CA TYR A 364 -8.67 -1.43 -10.40
C TYR A 364 -7.49 -1.63 -9.45
N LEU A 365 -6.47 -2.33 -9.92
CA LEU A 365 -5.27 -2.65 -9.15
C LEU A 365 -4.05 -2.00 -9.81
N PRO A 366 -3.79 -0.71 -9.56
CA PRO A 366 -2.74 0.01 -10.27
C PRO A 366 -1.37 -0.61 -10.01
N GLY A 367 -0.70 -1.03 -11.10
CA GLY A 367 0.63 -1.60 -11.05
C GLY A 367 0.75 -2.88 -10.22
N ARG A 368 -0.29 -3.70 -10.14
CA ARG A 368 -0.27 -5.04 -9.54
C ARG A 368 -0.50 -6.06 -10.64
N THR A 369 0.56 -6.53 -11.25
CA THR A 369 0.55 -7.37 -12.47
C THR A 369 -0.48 -6.85 -13.50
N GLN A 370 -0.52 -5.52 -13.64
CA GLN A 370 -1.50 -4.81 -14.45
C GLN A 370 -1.24 -5.04 -15.93
N LEU A 371 -2.20 -5.67 -16.63
CA LEU A 371 -2.15 -5.80 -18.09
C LEU A 371 -2.41 -4.43 -18.73
N VAL A 372 -1.47 -3.96 -19.55
CA VAL A 372 -1.54 -2.66 -20.23
C VAL A 372 -1.63 -2.77 -21.75
N SER A 373 -1.46 -3.98 -22.31
CA SER A 373 -1.61 -4.29 -23.74
C SER A 373 -3.05 -4.68 -24.12
N GLY A 374 -3.31 -4.78 -25.42
CA GLY A 374 -4.56 -5.31 -25.98
C GLY A 374 -4.55 -6.82 -26.14
N GLU A 375 -5.54 -7.33 -26.90
CA GLU A 375 -5.71 -8.75 -27.21
C GLU A 375 -4.71 -9.29 -28.25
N HIS A 376 -4.13 -8.41 -29.05
CA HIS A 376 -3.15 -8.74 -30.08
C HIS A 376 -1.79 -8.14 -29.78
N GLY A 377 -0.74 -8.86 -30.13
CA GLY A 377 0.63 -8.52 -29.81
C GLY A 377 1.12 -9.11 -28.49
N PRO A 378 2.27 -8.67 -27.99
CA PRO A 378 2.78 -9.17 -26.72
C PRO A 378 1.92 -8.72 -25.54
N ALA A 379 1.68 -9.64 -24.60
CA ALA A 379 1.05 -9.28 -23.34
C ALA A 379 2.05 -8.49 -22.49
N VAL A 380 1.70 -7.25 -22.08
CA VAL A 380 2.58 -6.42 -21.26
C VAL A 380 1.96 -6.19 -19.89
N PHE A 381 2.65 -6.69 -18.86
CA PHE A 381 2.27 -6.56 -17.46
C PHE A 381 3.20 -5.59 -16.74
N VAL A 382 2.63 -4.65 -15.98
CA VAL A 382 3.39 -3.74 -15.10
C VAL A 382 3.11 -4.12 -13.66
N ASP A 383 4.18 -4.36 -12.89
CA ASP A 383 4.09 -4.83 -11.51
C ASP A 383 4.96 -4.01 -10.56
N PHE A 384 4.54 -3.94 -9.29
CA PHE A 384 5.27 -3.25 -8.21
C PHE A 384 6.30 -4.14 -7.51
N GLY A 385 6.32 -5.43 -7.79
CA GLY A 385 7.24 -6.39 -7.18
C GLY A 385 8.69 -5.92 -7.30
N HIS A 386 9.41 -5.91 -6.17
CA HIS A 386 10.80 -5.46 -6.05
C HIS A 386 11.59 -6.32 -5.06
N SER A 387 11.19 -7.58 -4.92
CA SER A 387 11.84 -8.62 -4.12
C SER A 387 11.94 -9.93 -4.91
N PRO A 388 12.88 -10.84 -4.58
CA PRO A 388 13.00 -12.14 -5.22
C PRO A 388 11.70 -12.97 -5.17
N ASP A 389 11.04 -13.04 -4.02
CA ASP A 389 9.75 -13.76 -3.83
C ASP A 389 8.63 -13.20 -4.73
N ALA A 390 8.53 -11.87 -4.83
CA ALA A 390 7.55 -11.23 -5.71
C ALA A 390 7.85 -11.54 -7.19
N PHE A 391 9.12 -11.54 -7.60
CA PHE A 391 9.53 -11.87 -8.96
C PHE A 391 9.19 -13.33 -9.30
N GLU A 392 9.51 -14.28 -8.41
CA GLU A 392 9.22 -15.68 -8.61
C GLU A 392 7.72 -15.92 -8.85
N LYS A 393 6.87 -15.39 -7.96
CA LYS A 393 5.41 -15.55 -8.04
C LYS A 393 4.82 -14.90 -9.29
N THR A 394 5.27 -13.69 -9.63
CA THR A 394 4.73 -12.95 -10.78
C THR A 394 5.22 -13.55 -12.10
N LEU A 395 6.51 -13.93 -12.20
CA LEU A 395 7.03 -14.62 -13.39
C LEU A 395 6.32 -15.96 -13.63
N ALA A 396 6.10 -16.74 -12.56
CA ALA A 396 5.35 -18.00 -12.67
C ALA A 396 3.91 -17.77 -13.14
N ALA A 397 3.24 -16.71 -12.69
CA ALA A 397 1.90 -16.35 -13.15
C ALA A 397 1.91 -15.92 -14.63
N VAL A 398 2.82 -15.05 -15.03
CA VAL A 398 2.98 -14.63 -16.43
C VAL A 398 3.29 -15.82 -17.33
N ARG A 399 4.18 -16.72 -16.91
CA ARG A 399 4.54 -17.93 -17.68
C ARG A 399 3.34 -18.83 -17.96
N ARG A 400 2.45 -19.03 -16.98
CA ARG A 400 1.26 -19.91 -17.16
C ARG A 400 0.30 -19.38 -18.23
N VAL A 401 0.22 -18.08 -18.43
CA VAL A 401 -0.69 -17.45 -19.41
C VAL A 401 -0.02 -17.09 -20.73
N THR A 402 1.29 -17.37 -20.88
CA THR A 402 2.10 -16.99 -22.04
C THR A 402 2.51 -18.23 -22.85
N PRO A 403 1.97 -18.41 -24.07
CA PRO A 403 2.35 -19.53 -24.92
C PRO A 403 3.78 -19.40 -25.50
N GLY A 404 4.27 -18.16 -25.66
CA GLY A 404 5.57 -17.83 -26.22
C GLY A 404 6.64 -17.52 -25.17
N LYS A 405 7.51 -16.58 -25.51
CA LYS A 405 8.61 -16.12 -24.65
C LYS A 405 8.10 -15.19 -23.55
N VAL A 406 8.73 -15.27 -22.38
CA VAL A 406 8.60 -14.27 -21.32
C VAL A 406 9.86 -13.43 -21.26
N LEU A 407 9.71 -12.12 -21.48
CA LEU A 407 10.75 -11.13 -21.28
C LEU A 407 10.52 -10.44 -19.93
N MET A 408 11.56 -10.38 -19.10
CA MET A 408 11.53 -9.57 -17.89
C MET A 408 12.30 -8.28 -18.08
N LEU A 409 11.66 -7.15 -17.74
CA LEU A 409 12.25 -5.81 -17.71
C LEU A 409 12.23 -5.31 -16.27
N PHE A 410 13.39 -4.98 -15.68
CA PHE A 410 13.45 -4.45 -14.33
C PHE A 410 14.69 -3.62 -14.04
N GLY A 411 14.65 -2.86 -12.96
CA GLY A 411 15.76 -2.17 -12.32
C GLY A 411 15.65 -2.30 -10.80
N ALA A 412 16.65 -1.80 -10.08
CA ALA A 412 16.63 -1.80 -8.62
C ALA A 412 16.79 -0.39 -8.05
N ASP A 413 16.32 -0.21 -6.81
CA ASP A 413 16.45 1.02 -6.05
C ASP A 413 17.89 1.26 -5.60
N GLY A 414 18.33 2.52 -5.67
CA GLY A 414 19.50 3.03 -4.98
C GLY A 414 19.17 3.41 -3.52
N ASP A 415 20.20 3.50 -2.67
CA ASP A 415 20.08 3.85 -1.24
C ASP A 415 19.03 3.00 -0.49
N ARG A 416 18.90 1.74 -0.86
CA ARG A 416 18.08 0.71 -0.24
C ARG A 416 18.90 -0.57 -0.08
N ASP A 417 18.29 -1.61 0.46
CA ASP A 417 18.94 -2.91 0.63
C ASP A 417 19.56 -3.41 -0.68
N ALA A 418 20.88 -3.24 -0.81
CA ALA A 418 21.64 -3.69 -1.97
C ALA A 418 21.89 -5.22 -1.96
N SER A 419 21.75 -5.88 -0.79
CA SER A 419 22.05 -7.30 -0.65
C SER A 419 21.14 -8.19 -1.48
N LYS A 420 19.90 -7.77 -1.69
CA LYS A 420 18.90 -8.50 -2.50
C LYS A 420 19.10 -8.42 -4.01
N ARG A 421 19.96 -7.51 -4.52
CA ARG A 421 20.12 -7.26 -5.97
C ARG A 421 20.56 -8.50 -6.75
N PHE A 422 21.50 -9.29 -6.20
CA PHE A 422 21.95 -10.53 -6.82
C PHE A 422 20.85 -11.57 -6.89
N ASP A 423 20.09 -11.76 -5.81
CA ASP A 423 18.99 -12.71 -5.77
C ASP A 423 17.83 -12.28 -6.67
N MET A 424 17.52 -10.97 -6.75
CA MET A 424 16.55 -10.43 -7.71
C MET A 424 16.99 -10.73 -9.15
N ALA A 425 18.25 -10.48 -9.48
CA ALA A 425 18.79 -10.71 -10.83
C ALA A 425 18.79 -12.20 -11.18
N ARG A 426 19.15 -13.07 -10.23
CA ARG A 426 19.06 -14.54 -10.38
C ARG A 426 17.63 -14.98 -10.67
N THR A 427 16.69 -14.61 -9.83
CA THR A 427 15.27 -14.97 -10.01
C THR A 427 14.72 -14.46 -11.35
N ALA A 428 15.09 -13.24 -11.74
CA ALA A 428 14.66 -12.64 -12.98
C ALA A 428 15.16 -13.44 -14.20
N VAL A 429 16.46 -13.80 -14.24
CA VAL A 429 17.04 -14.51 -15.37
C VAL A 429 16.67 -15.99 -15.42
N GLU A 430 16.41 -16.62 -14.27
CA GLU A 430 15.95 -18.01 -14.20
C GLU A 430 14.49 -18.16 -14.64
N GLY A 431 13.65 -17.17 -14.33
CA GLY A 431 12.21 -17.19 -14.62
C GLY A 431 11.83 -16.65 -16.00
N SER A 432 12.77 -16.04 -16.76
CA SER A 432 12.51 -15.43 -18.08
C SER A 432 13.38 -16.02 -19.20
N ASP A 433 12.94 -15.84 -20.44
CA ASP A 433 13.71 -16.22 -21.64
C ASP A 433 14.67 -15.10 -22.06
N ILE A 434 14.24 -13.84 -21.86
CA ILE A 434 15.01 -12.64 -22.19
C ILE A 434 14.96 -11.73 -20.96
N LEU A 435 16.12 -11.14 -20.61
CA LEU A 435 16.22 -10.18 -19.54
C LEU A 435 16.65 -8.80 -20.07
N VAL A 436 15.89 -7.76 -19.72
CA VAL A 436 16.29 -6.37 -19.97
C VAL A 436 16.50 -5.67 -18.63
N VAL A 437 17.71 -5.18 -18.39
CA VAL A 437 18.08 -4.45 -17.17
C VAL A 437 18.07 -2.96 -17.46
N THR A 438 17.38 -2.19 -16.61
CA THR A 438 17.20 -0.74 -16.74
C THR A 438 17.36 -0.01 -15.42
N ASP A 439 17.13 1.32 -15.43
CA ASP A 439 17.09 2.14 -14.21
C ASP A 439 15.71 2.05 -13.53
N HIS A 440 15.71 2.22 -12.21
CA HIS A 440 14.47 2.44 -11.44
C HIS A 440 14.58 3.75 -10.65
N HIS A 441 14.60 3.76 -9.31
CA HIS A 441 14.88 4.93 -8.50
C HIS A 441 16.36 4.93 -8.08
N PRO A 442 17.28 5.54 -8.84
CA PRO A 442 18.70 5.51 -8.48
C PRO A 442 19.01 6.32 -7.21
N ARG A 443 18.14 7.28 -6.86
CA ARG A 443 18.35 8.21 -5.75
C ARG A 443 19.74 8.86 -5.85
N PHE A 444 20.62 8.67 -4.88
CA PHE A 444 21.98 9.24 -4.90
C PHE A 444 23.05 8.26 -5.41
N GLU A 445 22.71 6.98 -5.65
CA GLU A 445 23.65 6.02 -6.27
C GLU A 445 23.80 6.27 -7.78
N ASP A 446 24.93 5.83 -8.33
CA ASP A 446 25.14 5.82 -9.79
C ASP A 446 24.28 4.72 -10.44
N PRO A 447 23.33 5.07 -11.32
CA PRO A 447 22.46 4.09 -11.97
C PRO A 447 23.22 3.05 -12.79
N ALA A 448 24.36 3.41 -13.38
CA ALA A 448 25.18 2.45 -14.12
C ALA A 448 25.80 1.37 -13.22
N SER A 449 26.19 1.74 -12.00
CA SER A 449 26.69 0.80 -10.99
C SER A 449 25.61 -0.19 -10.56
N ILE A 450 24.35 0.28 -10.37
CA ILE A 450 23.21 -0.57 -10.02
C ILE A 450 22.97 -1.59 -11.14
N ARG A 451 22.89 -1.14 -12.41
CA ARG A 451 22.68 -2.03 -13.56
C ARG A 451 23.82 -3.06 -13.70
N ALA A 452 25.07 -2.63 -13.53
CA ALA A 452 26.23 -3.53 -13.59
C ALA A 452 26.13 -4.66 -12.54
N THR A 453 25.72 -4.34 -11.30
CA THR A 453 25.50 -5.34 -10.25
C THR A 453 24.41 -6.34 -10.61
N LEU A 454 23.29 -5.88 -11.18
CA LEU A 454 22.20 -6.75 -11.63
C LEU A 454 22.64 -7.67 -12.78
N ILE A 455 23.38 -7.14 -13.76
CA ILE A 455 23.88 -7.91 -14.90
C ILE A 455 24.89 -8.97 -14.43
N GLU A 456 25.78 -8.62 -13.48
CA GLU A 456 26.72 -9.56 -12.90
C GLU A 456 26.01 -10.71 -12.18
N GLY A 457 24.99 -10.40 -11.36
CA GLY A 457 24.16 -11.40 -10.69
C GLY A 457 23.45 -12.34 -11.66
N ALA A 458 22.85 -11.78 -12.72
CA ALA A 458 22.18 -12.56 -13.76
C ALA A 458 23.16 -13.45 -14.54
N ARG A 459 24.34 -12.93 -14.93
CA ARG A 459 25.39 -13.70 -15.62
C ARG A 459 25.98 -14.79 -14.74
N THR A 460 26.09 -14.56 -13.44
CA THR A 460 26.55 -15.58 -12.48
C THR A 460 25.58 -16.75 -12.40
N ALA A 461 24.28 -16.48 -12.43
CA ALA A 461 23.24 -17.51 -12.38
C ALA A 461 23.08 -18.25 -13.73
N ARG A 462 23.04 -17.51 -14.85
CA ARG A 462 22.88 -18.04 -16.20
C ARG A 462 23.85 -17.35 -17.17
N PRO A 463 25.09 -17.87 -17.36
CA PRO A 463 26.13 -17.24 -18.19
C PRO A 463 25.70 -17.01 -19.63
N ASP A 464 24.92 -17.93 -20.19
CA ASP A 464 24.50 -17.92 -21.61
C ASP A 464 23.13 -17.27 -21.84
N ALA A 465 22.53 -16.63 -20.80
CA ALA A 465 21.22 -15.98 -20.92
C ALA A 465 21.27 -14.80 -21.88
N GLU A 466 20.16 -14.56 -22.59
CA GLU A 466 19.96 -13.37 -23.40
C GLU A 466 19.68 -12.17 -22.47
N ILE A 467 20.67 -11.30 -22.28
CA ILE A 467 20.60 -10.14 -21.39
C ILE A 467 20.92 -8.88 -22.17
N HIS A 468 20.03 -7.90 -22.10
CA HIS A 468 20.18 -6.57 -22.67
C HIS A 468 20.28 -5.53 -21.55
N GLU A 469 21.11 -4.52 -21.73
CA GLU A 469 21.16 -3.32 -20.92
C GLU A 469 20.56 -2.16 -21.71
N ALA A 470 19.58 -1.48 -21.17
CA ALA A 470 18.97 -0.32 -21.81
C ALA A 470 18.58 0.76 -20.77
N SER A 471 19.03 1.98 -21.03
CA SER A 471 18.79 3.16 -20.19
C SER A 471 18.58 4.39 -21.09
N PRO A 472 17.71 5.32 -20.72
CA PRO A 472 16.80 5.28 -19.58
C PRO A 472 15.64 4.29 -19.79
N PRO A 473 14.72 4.10 -18.81
CA PRO A 473 13.58 3.17 -18.91
C PRO A 473 12.69 3.36 -20.14
N GLU A 474 12.58 4.60 -20.64
CA GLU A 474 11.89 4.93 -21.88
C GLU A 474 12.46 4.17 -23.09
N ASN A 475 13.78 4.04 -23.16
CA ASN A 475 14.45 3.25 -24.21
C ASN A 475 14.33 1.75 -23.93
N ALA A 476 14.35 1.36 -22.64
CA ALA A 476 14.30 -0.03 -22.24
C ALA A 476 12.98 -0.71 -22.65
N ILE A 477 11.84 -0.04 -22.47
CA ILE A 477 10.54 -0.60 -22.90
C ILE A 477 10.44 -0.66 -24.44
N VAL A 478 10.99 0.31 -25.17
CA VAL A 478 11.04 0.25 -26.65
C VAL A 478 11.90 -0.92 -27.11
N THR A 479 13.04 -1.13 -26.46
CA THR A 479 13.91 -2.30 -26.71
C THR A 479 13.16 -3.59 -26.41
N ALA A 480 12.51 -3.69 -25.26
CA ALA A 480 11.75 -4.88 -24.84
C ALA A 480 10.62 -5.23 -25.83
N VAL A 481 9.83 -4.23 -26.26
CA VAL A 481 8.77 -4.43 -27.26
C VAL A 481 9.33 -4.89 -28.61
N GLY A 482 10.53 -4.41 -28.98
CA GLY A 482 11.21 -4.84 -30.22
C GLY A 482 11.77 -6.28 -30.20
N LEU A 483 11.90 -6.90 -29.02
CA LEU A 483 12.44 -8.25 -28.84
C LEU A 483 11.37 -9.35 -28.79
N VAL A 484 10.09 -8.96 -28.72
CA VAL A 484 8.95 -9.88 -28.56
C VAL A 484 7.89 -9.66 -29.64
N GLY A 485 7.01 -10.64 -29.79
CA GLY A 485 5.93 -10.62 -30.77
C GLY A 485 4.58 -11.10 -30.22
N ASP A 486 3.67 -11.42 -31.11
CA ASP A 486 2.36 -11.96 -30.75
C ASP A 486 2.50 -13.30 -30.03
N GLY A 487 1.80 -13.47 -28.92
CA GLY A 487 1.89 -14.66 -28.06
C GLY A 487 3.02 -14.64 -27.03
N ASP A 488 3.93 -13.64 -27.07
CA ASP A 488 4.95 -13.42 -26.04
C ASP A 488 4.43 -12.51 -24.92
N ALA A 489 5.19 -12.42 -23.83
CA ALA A 489 4.87 -11.49 -22.75
C ALA A 489 6.08 -10.68 -22.28
N ILE A 490 5.81 -9.45 -21.81
CA ILE A 490 6.75 -8.61 -21.07
C ILE A 490 6.22 -8.45 -19.65
N LEU A 491 7.04 -8.78 -18.65
CA LEU A 491 6.84 -8.38 -17.27
C LEU A 491 7.77 -7.21 -16.95
N TRP A 492 7.21 -6.02 -16.75
CA TRP A 492 7.95 -4.86 -16.24
C TRP A 492 7.76 -4.75 -14.74
N ALA A 493 8.72 -5.25 -13.96
CA ALA A 493 8.68 -5.28 -12.52
C ALA A 493 9.45 -4.09 -11.89
N GLY A 494 8.94 -3.61 -10.76
CA GLY A 494 9.47 -2.51 -9.96
C GLY A 494 8.59 -1.27 -9.94
N PRO A 495 8.30 -0.60 -11.08
CA PRO A 495 7.63 0.70 -11.08
C PRO A 495 6.17 0.65 -10.60
N GLY A 496 5.45 -0.38 -10.92
CA GLY A 496 4.05 -0.56 -10.50
C GLY A 496 3.16 0.66 -10.81
N HIS A 497 2.58 1.21 -9.74
CA HIS A 497 1.68 2.38 -9.80
C HIS A 497 2.42 3.73 -9.78
N GLN A 498 3.72 3.73 -9.53
CA GLN A 498 4.48 4.98 -9.35
C GLN A 498 4.60 5.74 -10.67
N ASP A 499 4.20 7.01 -10.64
CA ASP A 499 4.26 7.91 -11.80
C ASP A 499 5.40 8.95 -11.65
N TYR A 500 6.47 8.57 -10.94
CA TYR A 500 7.69 9.35 -10.80
C TYR A 500 8.92 8.47 -10.65
N ARG A 501 10.10 9.02 -10.89
CA ARG A 501 11.40 8.47 -10.47
C ARG A 501 12.09 9.42 -9.51
N ASP A 502 12.70 8.88 -8.45
CA ASP A 502 13.54 9.64 -7.53
C ASP A 502 14.98 9.65 -8.06
N ILE A 503 15.43 10.80 -8.52
CA ILE A 503 16.78 11.04 -9.02
C ILE A 503 17.41 12.14 -8.18
N ARG A 504 18.36 11.78 -7.32
CA ARG A 504 19.06 12.71 -6.38
C ARG A 504 18.09 13.53 -5.50
N GLY A 505 17.03 12.88 -5.01
CA GLY A 505 16.03 13.52 -4.16
C GLY A 505 14.99 14.35 -4.94
N VAL A 506 15.05 14.37 -6.27
CA VAL A 506 14.07 15.03 -7.13
C VAL A 506 13.13 14.00 -7.74
N ARG A 507 11.83 14.17 -7.51
CA ARG A 507 10.80 13.36 -8.17
C ARG A 507 10.59 13.85 -9.59
N THR A 508 11.02 13.06 -10.55
CA THR A 508 10.87 13.32 -11.99
C THR A 508 9.64 12.57 -12.49
N PRO A 509 8.70 13.22 -13.20
CA PRO A 509 7.53 12.58 -13.77
C PRO A 509 7.90 11.39 -14.65
N TYR A 510 7.15 10.30 -14.52
CA TYR A 510 7.41 9.04 -15.20
C TYR A 510 6.21 8.10 -14.98
N SER A 511 5.77 7.38 -16.00
CA SER A 511 4.77 6.32 -15.86
C SER A 511 5.15 5.12 -16.72
N ALA A 512 5.51 4.01 -16.09
CA ALA A 512 5.82 2.77 -16.79
C ALA A 512 4.63 2.26 -17.61
N ARG A 513 3.42 2.44 -17.09
CA ARG A 513 2.18 2.04 -17.75
C ARG A 513 1.97 2.80 -19.06
N GLU A 514 2.13 4.12 -19.05
CA GLU A 514 1.99 4.96 -20.24
C GLU A 514 3.15 4.79 -21.22
N LEU A 515 4.37 4.62 -20.71
CA LEU A 515 5.53 4.31 -21.54
C LEU A 515 5.35 2.98 -22.29
N ALA A 516 4.82 1.94 -21.62
CA ALA A 516 4.53 0.66 -22.25
C ALA A 516 3.45 0.79 -23.33
N ARG A 517 2.35 1.52 -23.06
CA ARG A 517 1.30 1.79 -24.06
C ARG A 517 1.83 2.55 -25.28
N ARG A 518 2.67 3.58 -25.05
CA ARG A 518 3.30 4.33 -26.14
C ARG A 518 4.25 3.45 -26.98
N ALA A 519 5.06 2.63 -26.34
CA ALA A 519 5.97 1.72 -27.05
C ALA A 519 5.20 0.70 -27.90
N LEU A 520 4.12 0.12 -27.36
CA LEU A 520 3.25 -0.80 -28.11
C LEU A 520 2.60 -0.12 -29.31
N ARG A 521 2.00 1.08 -29.14
CA ARG A 521 1.40 1.86 -30.25
C ARG A 521 2.45 2.19 -31.33
N ALA A 522 3.66 2.58 -30.93
CA ALA A 522 4.75 2.88 -31.86
C ALA A 522 5.19 1.64 -32.65
N ALA A 523 5.10 0.44 -32.07
CA ALA A 523 5.35 -0.83 -32.75
C ALA A 523 4.16 -1.33 -33.61
N GLY A 524 3.04 -0.59 -33.63
CA GLY A 524 1.84 -0.94 -34.41
C GLY A 524 0.86 -1.87 -33.73
N TRP A 525 1.02 -2.14 -32.43
CA TRP A 525 0.11 -2.96 -31.66
C TRP A 525 -1.09 -2.16 -31.16
N PRO A 526 -2.32 -2.72 -31.20
CA PRO A 526 -3.51 -2.08 -30.65
C PRO A 526 -3.42 -2.06 -29.13
N VAL A 527 -3.70 -0.91 -28.53
CA VAL A 527 -3.69 -0.72 -27.07
C VAL A 527 -5.03 -0.14 -26.64
N PRO A 528 -5.76 -0.78 -25.70
CA PRO A 528 -7.01 -0.24 -25.21
C PRO A 528 -6.78 1.08 -24.44
N GLU A 529 -7.79 1.96 -24.48
CA GLU A 529 -7.80 3.12 -23.60
C GLU A 529 -7.85 2.67 -22.12
N PRO A 530 -7.22 3.41 -21.21
CA PRO A 530 -7.27 3.10 -19.78
C PRO A 530 -8.73 3.04 -19.32
N ARG A 531 -9.11 2.00 -18.61
CA ARG A 531 -10.50 1.86 -18.10
C ARG A 531 -10.82 2.82 -16.96
N TRP A 532 -9.82 3.49 -16.38
CA TRP A 532 -9.93 4.37 -15.22
C TRP A 532 -9.28 5.71 -15.52
N PRO A 533 -9.80 6.82 -14.96
CA PRO A 533 -9.18 8.13 -15.18
C PRO A 533 -7.73 8.10 -14.72
N VAL A 534 -6.85 8.53 -15.60
CA VAL A 534 -5.44 8.75 -15.25
C VAL A 534 -5.42 9.94 -14.29
N PRO A 535 -4.78 9.86 -13.11
CA PRO A 535 -4.77 10.94 -12.12
C PRO A 535 -4.14 12.24 -12.60
N TYR A 536 -3.42 12.21 -13.71
CA TYR A 536 -2.83 13.37 -14.37
C TYR A 536 -3.26 13.38 -15.83
N PRO A 537 -4.08 14.36 -16.26
CA PRO A 537 -4.29 14.59 -17.68
C PRO A 537 -2.95 14.94 -18.33
N ASP A 538 -2.70 14.42 -19.53
CA ASP A 538 -1.58 14.83 -20.35
C ASP A 538 -1.60 16.37 -20.44
N GLU A 539 -0.56 17.05 -20.01
CA GLU A 539 -0.32 18.43 -20.41
C GLU A 539 0.04 18.39 -21.89
N ASP A 540 -0.89 18.87 -22.74
CA ASP A 540 -0.66 19.14 -24.16
C ASP A 540 0.49 20.13 -24.40
#